data_6b199d6f6b01b269258a81f47e90721c
#
_entry.id   6b199d6f6b01b269258a81f47e90721c
#
_cell.length_a   1.000
_cell.length_b   1.000
_cell.length_c   1.000
_cell.angle_alpha   90.00
_cell.angle_beta   90.00
_cell.angle_gamma   90.00
#
_symmetry.space_group_name_H-M   'P 1'
#
loop_
_entity.id
_entity.type
_entity.pdbx_description
1 polymer ?
#
loop_
_entity_poly.entity_id
_entity_poly.type
_entity_poly.pdbx_seq_one_letter_code
_entity_poly.pdbx_strand_id
1 'polypeptide(L)'
;MSTSGDYEVPQRREERVTAVTDGDGVATFNWPAGAFSGPPVVTLAVEAGAGFRSARIASNTATQTTVHVLAAAGVTLLGIGVLAAGVNAPGVTVHAHATAA
;
A
#
# COMPACT_ATOMS: atom_id res chain seq x y z
N MET A 1 -37.96 -8.35 -7.94
CA MET A 1 -37.52 -8.29 -8.16
C MET A 1 -36.97 -8.05 -8.92
N SER A 2 -36.84 -7.97 -9.30
CA SER A 2 -36.41 -7.83 -9.74
C SER A 2 -36.05 -8.33 -10.41
N THR A 3 -36.03 -8.61 -10.79
CA THR A 3 -35.89 -9.01 -11.15
C THR A 3 -35.39 -9.22 -11.39
N SER A 4 -35.44 -9.44 -11.72
CA SER A 4 -35.10 -9.56 -11.75
C SER A 4 -34.53 -9.43 -11.50
N GLY A 5 -34.74 -9.68 -11.66
CA GLY A 5 -34.03 -9.83 -11.28
C GLY A 5 -33.43 -9.00 -10.84
N ASP A 6 -33.84 -9.03 -10.31
CA ASP A 6 -33.42 -8.18 -9.43
C ASP A 6 -32.41 -8.68 -8.50
N TYR A 7 -31.73 -9.72 -8.76
CA TYR A 7 -30.62 -10.15 -7.94
C TYR A 7 -29.44 -9.26 -8.19
N GLU A 8 -28.96 -8.65 -7.14
CA GLU A 8 -27.75 -7.88 -7.22
C GLU A 8 -26.62 -8.68 -6.62
N VAL A 9 -25.55 -8.79 -7.37
CA VAL A 9 -24.35 -9.42 -6.82
C VAL A 9 -23.81 -8.52 -5.72
N PRO A 10 -23.62 -9.05 -4.51
CA PRO A 10 -23.02 -8.21 -3.46
C PRO A 10 -21.68 -7.68 -3.91
N GLN A 11 -21.52 -6.39 -3.77
CA GLN A 11 -20.26 -5.77 -4.15
C GLN A 11 -19.38 -5.63 -2.95
N ARG A 12 -18.12 -5.96 -3.12
CA ARG A 12 -17.16 -5.73 -2.07
C ARG A 12 -16.86 -4.27 -2.00
N ARG A 13 -16.74 -3.77 -0.80
CA ARG A 13 -16.33 -2.40 -0.59
C ARG A 13 -14.89 -2.24 -1.08
N GLU A 14 -14.67 -1.20 -1.80
CA GLU A 14 -13.35 -0.86 -2.33
C GLU A 14 -13.03 0.59 -2.00
N GLU A 15 -11.79 0.83 -1.64
CA GLU A 15 -11.30 2.17 -1.41
C GLU A 15 -9.95 2.33 -2.08
N ARG A 16 -9.71 3.50 -2.64
CA ARG A 16 -8.42 3.81 -3.26
C ARG A 16 -7.91 5.09 -2.66
N VAL A 17 -6.68 5.07 -2.19
CA VAL A 17 -6.08 6.21 -1.55
C VAL A 17 -4.63 6.32 -2.00
N THR A 18 -4.16 7.54 -2.15
CA THR A 18 -2.77 7.82 -2.47
C THR A 18 -2.15 8.52 -1.29
N ALA A 19 -0.95 8.14 -0.92
CA ALA A 19 -0.21 8.78 0.15
C ALA A 19 1.26 8.87 -0.23
N VAL A 20 1.97 9.78 0.43
CA VAL A 20 3.39 9.99 0.20
C VAL A 20 4.13 9.59 1.46
N THR A 21 5.24 8.88 1.30
CA THR A 21 6.01 8.44 2.46
C THR A 21 6.61 9.63 3.20
N ASP A 22 6.68 9.49 4.51
CA ASP A 22 7.28 10.50 5.38
C ASP A 22 8.80 10.30 5.46
N GLY A 23 9.44 11.00 6.40
CA GLY A 23 10.89 10.92 6.56
C GLY A 23 11.41 9.54 6.91
N ASP A 24 10.54 8.69 7.46
CA ASP A 24 10.91 7.33 7.82
C ASP A 24 10.52 6.32 6.73
N GLY A 25 10.04 6.81 5.60
CA GLY A 25 9.63 5.94 4.51
C GLY A 25 8.27 5.28 4.71
N VAL A 26 7.43 5.85 5.56
CA VAL A 26 6.14 5.27 5.89
C VAL A 26 5.01 6.06 5.25
N ALA A 27 4.15 5.37 4.52
CA ALA A 27 2.91 5.94 4.00
C ALA A 27 1.76 5.40 4.83
N THR A 28 0.86 6.30 5.23
CA THR A 28 -0.27 5.93 6.06
C THR A 28 -1.56 6.14 5.27
N PHE A 29 -2.37 5.10 5.21
CA PHE A 29 -3.66 5.14 4.54
C PHE A 29 -4.75 4.98 5.59
N ASN A 30 -5.63 5.98 5.68
CA ASN A 30 -6.75 5.94 6.61
C ASN A 30 -8.00 5.61 5.83
N TRP A 31 -8.66 4.53 6.22
CA TRP A 31 -9.88 4.10 5.54
C TRP A 31 -11.08 4.79 6.17
N PRO A 32 -12.12 5.09 5.40
CA PRO A 32 -13.33 5.69 5.97
C PRO A 32 -13.92 4.81 7.06
N ALA A 33 -14.47 5.44 8.07
CA ALA A 33 -15.09 4.72 9.17
C ALA A 33 -16.20 3.83 8.63
N GLY A 34 -16.20 2.58 9.06
CA GLY A 34 -17.23 1.64 8.65
C GLY A 34 -17.03 1.05 7.27
N ALA A 35 -15.95 1.43 6.56
CA ALA A 35 -15.71 0.87 5.23
C ALA A 35 -15.40 -0.61 5.28
N PHE A 36 -14.67 -1.05 6.29
CA PHE A 36 -14.27 -2.44 6.43
C PHE A 36 -14.58 -2.92 7.84
N SER A 37 -15.06 -4.14 7.94
CA SER A 37 -15.33 -4.75 9.25
C SER A 37 -14.10 -5.41 9.85
N GLY A 38 -13.08 -5.60 9.05
CA GLY A 38 -11.80 -6.18 9.47
C GLY A 38 -10.73 -5.71 8.52
N PRO A 39 -9.49 -6.18 8.68
CA PRO A 39 -8.43 -5.74 7.80
C PRO A 39 -8.76 -6.06 6.34
N PRO A 40 -8.68 -5.06 5.44
CA PRO A 40 -8.97 -5.30 4.03
C PRO A 40 -7.79 -5.98 3.34
N VAL A 41 -8.04 -6.46 2.15
CA VAL A 41 -6.96 -6.91 1.26
C VAL A 41 -6.45 -5.68 0.54
N VAL A 42 -5.17 -5.39 0.68
CA VAL A 42 -4.58 -4.17 0.14
C VAL A 42 -3.59 -4.51 -0.95
N THR A 43 -3.75 -3.87 -2.09
CA THR A 43 -2.83 -3.96 -3.21
C THR A 43 -2.14 -2.61 -3.35
N LEU A 44 -0.85 -2.64 -3.58
CA LEU A 44 -0.04 -1.43 -3.61
C LEU A 44 0.57 -1.22 -4.98
N ALA A 45 0.71 0.06 -5.35
CA ALA A 45 1.50 0.46 -6.50
C ALA A 45 2.36 1.63 -6.07
N VAL A 46 3.65 1.55 -6.35
CA VAL A 46 4.62 2.58 -6.00
C VAL A 46 5.04 3.28 -7.27
N GLU A 47 4.98 4.61 -7.27
CA GLU A 47 5.37 5.34 -8.47
C GLU A 47 6.85 5.23 -8.70
N ALA A 48 7.21 5.24 -9.97
CA ALA A 48 8.60 5.11 -10.37
C ALA A 48 9.42 6.29 -9.89
N GLY A 49 10.65 6.03 -9.60
CA GLY A 49 11.62 7.04 -9.23
C GLY A 49 12.99 6.51 -9.52
N ALA A 50 14.00 7.20 -9.05
CA ALA A 50 15.37 6.76 -9.26
C ALA A 50 15.62 5.51 -8.42
N GLY A 51 16.11 4.47 -9.06
CA GLY A 51 16.50 3.24 -8.38
C GLY A 51 15.36 2.33 -8.02
N PHE A 52 15.70 1.26 -7.36
CA PHE A 52 14.72 0.27 -6.92
C PHE A 52 14.04 0.70 -5.65
N ARG A 53 12.77 0.39 -5.57
CA ARG A 53 12.01 0.58 -4.35
C ARG A 53 11.19 -0.66 -4.08
N SER A 54 11.05 -0.98 -2.81
CA SER A 54 10.17 -2.05 -2.39
C SER A 54 9.21 -1.51 -1.36
N ALA A 55 7.99 -2.01 -1.38
CA ALA A 55 6.97 -1.60 -0.43
C ALA A 55 6.41 -2.83 0.23
N ARG A 56 6.19 -2.73 1.54
CA ARG A 56 5.55 -3.80 2.28
C ARG A 56 4.57 -3.21 3.26
N ILE A 57 3.53 -3.96 3.54
CA ILE A 57 2.54 -3.54 4.52
C ILE A 57 3.15 -3.78 5.89
N ALA A 58 3.26 -2.71 6.66
CA ALA A 58 3.81 -2.78 8.01
C ALA A 58 2.71 -3.10 9.02
N SER A 59 1.51 -2.54 8.81
CA SER A 59 0.36 -2.88 9.63
C SER A 59 -0.89 -2.74 8.79
N ASN A 60 -1.92 -3.51 9.13
CA ASN A 60 -3.15 -3.50 8.36
C ASN A 60 -4.31 -3.76 9.31
N THR A 61 -5.16 -2.76 9.47
CA THR A 61 -6.35 -2.87 10.31
C THR A 61 -7.56 -2.40 9.51
N ALA A 62 -8.73 -2.54 10.11
CA ALA A 62 -9.95 -2.11 9.44
C ALA A 62 -10.00 -0.60 9.20
N THR A 63 -9.22 0.18 9.94
CA THR A 63 -9.28 1.63 9.86
C THR A 63 -8.02 2.25 9.27
N GLN A 64 -6.93 1.52 9.23
CA GLN A 64 -5.67 2.11 8.80
C GLN A 64 -4.71 1.04 8.30
N THR A 65 -3.98 1.37 7.26
CA THR A 65 -2.90 0.54 6.75
C THR A 65 -1.66 1.39 6.66
N THR A 66 -0.54 0.89 7.17
CA THR A 66 0.73 1.57 7.00
C THR A 66 1.63 0.73 6.12
N VAL A 67 2.38 1.43 5.27
CA VAL A 67 3.25 0.81 4.28
C VAL A 67 4.63 1.38 4.45
N HIS A 68 5.62 0.52 4.50
CA HIS A 68 7.00 0.94 4.60
C HIS A 68 7.68 0.75 3.26
N VAL A 69 8.24 1.82 2.73
CA VAL A 69 8.92 1.82 1.45
C VAL A 69 10.41 1.94 1.67
N LEU A 70 11.14 1.05 1.04
CA LEU A 70 12.59 1.05 1.10
C LEU A 70 13.15 1.27 -0.29
N ALA A 71 14.21 2.04 -0.37
CA ALA A 71 14.98 2.20 -1.60
C ALA A 71 16.22 1.34 -1.48
N ALA A 72 16.76 0.94 -2.59
CA ALA A 72 18.02 0.24 -2.58
C ALA A 72 19.07 1.16 -1.97
N ALA A 73 19.92 0.62 -1.12
CA ALA A 73 21.07 1.38 -0.64
C ALA A 73 21.90 1.71 -1.86
N GLY A 74 22.19 2.97 -2.07
CA GLY A 74 22.77 3.41 -3.31
C GLY A 74 24.20 2.99 -3.54
N VAL A 75 24.68 1.99 -2.88
CA VAL A 75 26.05 1.56 -2.98
C VAL A 75 26.14 0.33 -3.82
N THR A 76 26.81 0.44 -4.92
CA THR A 76 27.00 -0.69 -5.79
C THR A 76 28.43 -1.20 -5.74
N LEU A 77 29.14 -0.83 -4.74
CA LEU A 77 30.52 -1.22 -4.63
C LEU A 77 30.64 -2.70 -4.74
N LEU A 78 31.32 -3.13 -5.73
CA LEU A 78 31.65 -4.51 -5.92
C LEU A 78 30.46 -5.41 -6.15
N GLY A 79 29.28 -4.86 -6.24
CA GLY A 79 28.10 -5.65 -6.50
C GLY A 79 27.80 -6.68 -5.45
N ILE A 80 28.18 -6.46 -4.20
CA ILE A 80 28.02 -7.48 -3.20
C ILE A 80 26.91 -7.11 -2.24
N GLY A 81 25.87 -7.89 -2.22
CA GLY A 81 24.92 -7.98 -1.14
C GLY A 81 24.38 -6.69 -0.55
N VAL A 82 24.61 -5.60 -1.19
CA VAL A 82 24.27 -4.31 -0.64
C VAL A 82 22.78 -4.08 -0.63
N LEU A 83 22.07 -4.80 -1.46
CA LEU A 83 20.64 -4.62 -1.57
C LEU A 83 19.87 -5.18 -0.40
N ALA A 84 20.55 -5.94 0.44
CA ALA A 84 19.86 -6.60 1.53
C ALA A 84 19.29 -5.65 2.54
N ALA A 85 19.92 -4.51 2.73
CA ALA A 85 19.54 -3.64 3.82
C ALA A 85 18.54 -2.57 3.45
N GLY A 86 18.55 -2.06 2.25
CA GLY A 86 17.66 -0.97 1.87
C GLY A 86 17.72 0.21 2.83
N VAL A 87 17.22 1.32 2.43
CA VAL A 87 17.11 2.49 3.28
C VAL A 87 15.69 3.04 3.16
N ASN A 88 15.25 3.74 4.20
CA ASN A 88 13.93 4.35 4.17
C ASN A 88 13.84 5.31 2.99
N ALA A 89 12.71 5.26 2.30
CA ALA A 89 12.50 6.06 1.10
C ALA A 89 11.43 7.12 1.34
N PRO A 90 11.83 8.34 1.72
CA PRO A 90 10.86 9.41 1.91
C PRO A 90 10.40 9.99 0.58
N GLY A 91 9.25 10.64 0.59
CA GLY A 91 8.77 11.36 -0.57
C GLY A 91 8.29 10.47 -1.73
N VAL A 92 8.00 9.22 -1.47
CA VAL A 92 7.55 8.29 -2.50
C VAL A 92 6.03 8.23 -2.52
N THR A 93 5.45 8.37 -3.70
CA THR A 93 4.00 8.28 -3.85
C THR A 93 3.60 6.83 -3.93
N VAL A 94 2.68 6.44 -3.06
CA VAL A 94 2.16 5.07 -2.98
C VAL A 94 0.66 5.10 -3.18
N HIS A 95 0.19 4.27 -4.07
CA HIS A 95 -1.24 4.10 -4.31
C HIS A 95 -1.68 2.81 -3.66
N ALA A 96 -2.76 2.86 -2.91
CA ALA A 96 -3.30 1.67 -2.27
C ALA A 96 -4.73 1.44 -2.72
N HIS A 97 -5.03 0.20 -3.03
CA HIS A 97 -6.37 -0.24 -3.36
C HIS A 97 -6.75 -1.30 -2.34
N ALA A 98 -7.75 -1.00 -1.54
CA ALA A 98 -8.20 -1.88 -0.49
C ALA A 98 -9.55 -2.47 -0.85
N THR A 99 -9.69 -3.77 -0.66
CA THR A 99 -10.93 -4.48 -0.94
C THR A 99 -11.32 -5.26 0.30
N ALA A 100 -12.60 -5.28 0.63
CA ALA A 100 -13.08 -6.03 1.77
C ALA A 100 -12.69 -7.50 1.63
N ALA A 101 -12.19 -8.04 2.71
CA ALA A 101 -11.74 -9.41 2.71
C ALA A 101 -12.91 -10.39 2.72
#